data_43504ca9d96fee1fa80ab3b7d7c8237d
#
_entry.id   43504ca9d96fee1fa80ab3b7d7c8237d
#
_cell.length_a   1.000
_cell.length_b   1.000
_cell.length_c   1.000
_cell.angle_alpha   90.00
_cell.angle_beta   90.00
_cell.angle_gamma   90.00
#
_symmetry.space_group_name_H-M   'P 1'
#
loop_
_entity.id
_entity.type
_entity.pdbx_description
1 polymer ?
#
loop_
_entity_poly.entity_id
_entity_poly.type
_entity_poly.pdbx_seq_one_letter_code
_entity_poly.pdbx_strand_id
1 'polypeptide(L)'
;MGRQGQETKIYASLDDHIGEGFVWLQRPGLPARCVVKITNPEAKRAVFCEALQLEENFLKRYNHPPRYTIKHPGSSMVMSAWYRIRLGGLETQREYALEVTAADSWCGKIRACVHHPQIVVRVAVWLGLLSVVLGALGAVLGVISVWPRSGPS
;
A
#
# COMPACT_ATOMS: atom_id res chain seq x y z
N MET A 1 7.43 -9.55 21.58
CA MET A 1 5.96 -9.47 21.68
C MET A 1 5.38 -9.61 20.28
N GLY A 2 4.85 -10.79 19.94
CA GLY A 2 4.19 -11.04 18.66
C GLY A 2 2.92 -10.17 18.58
N ARG A 3 2.85 -9.31 17.60
CA ARG A 3 1.58 -8.63 17.26
C ARG A 3 0.62 -9.73 16.78
N GLN A 4 -0.38 -10.04 17.58
CA GLN A 4 -1.44 -10.95 17.14
C GLN A 4 -2.17 -10.28 15.98
N GLY A 5 -2.22 -10.96 14.84
CA GLY A 5 -3.03 -10.53 13.71
C GLY A 5 -4.49 -10.41 14.16
N GLN A 6 -5.15 -9.32 13.81
CA GLN A 6 -6.57 -9.17 14.09
C GLN A 6 -7.37 -9.93 13.04
N GLU A 7 -8.30 -10.76 13.45
CA GLU A 7 -9.27 -11.38 12.55
C GLU A 7 -10.03 -10.30 11.77
N THR A 8 -9.90 -10.37 10.47
CA THR A 8 -10.40 -9.35 9.55
C THR A 8 -11.15 -10.03 8.43
N LYS A 9 -12.43 -9.70 8.28
CA LYS A 9 -13.28 -10.20 7.20
C LYS A 9 -13.04 -9.40 5.93
N ILE A 10 -12.77 -10.11 4.83
CA ILE A 10 -12.40 -9.50 3.56
C ILE A 10 -13.62 -9.28 2.68
N TYR A 11 -13.72 -8.10 2.10
CA TYR A 11 -14.76 -7.71 1.16
C TYR A 11 -14.14 -7.25 -0.17
N ALA A 12 -14.85 -7.48 -1.28
CA ALA A 12 -14.42 -6.98 -2.59
C ALA A 12 -14.55 -5.45 -2.65
N SER A 13 -13.64 -4.79 -3.36
CA SER A 13 -13.76 -3.37 -3.66
C SER A 13 -15.00 -3.07 -4.53
N LEU A 14 -15.42 -1.82 -4.54
CA LEU A 14 -16.36 -1.31 -5.55
C LEU A 14 -15.72 -1.39 -6.95
N ASP A 15 -16.53 -1.55 -7.98
CA ASP A 15 -16.07 -1.67 -9.37
C ASP A 15 -15.25 -0.44 -9.79
N ASP A 16 -15.69 0.75 -9.37
CA ASP A 16 -15.00 2.01 -9.58
C ASP A 16 -13.61 2.08 -8.93
N HIS A 17 -13.36 1.22 -7.93
CA HIS A 17 -12.13 1.21 -7.12
C HIS A 17 -11.20 0.03 -7.43
N ILE A 18 -11.49 -0.78 -8.46
CA ILE A 18 -10.69 -1.97 -8.78
C ILE A 18 -9.23 -1.62 -9.11
N GLY A 19 -9.03 -0.50 -9.84
CA GLY A 19 -7.72 0.00 -10.26
C GLY A 19 -7.02 0.90 -9.25
N GLU A 20 -7.67 1.18 -8.11
CA GLU A 20 -7.16 2.14 -7.15
C GLU A 20 -6.15 1.51 -6.19
N GLY A 21 -5.19 2.33 -5.74
CA GLY A 21 -4.08 1.91 -4.86
C GLY A 21 -4.40 1.91 -3.37
N PHE A 22 -5.68 1.90 -3.00
CA PHE A 22 -6.11 1.99 -1.62
C PHE A 22 -6.98 0.82 -1.17
N VAL A 23 -7.07 0.66 0.14
CA VAL A 23 -7.97 -0.26 0.83
C VAL A 23 -8.82 0.53 1.83
N TRP A 24 -10.02 0.03 2.10
CA TRP A 24 -10.90 0.60 3.11
C TRP A 24 -10.89 -0.28 4.35
N LEU A 25 -10.63 0.32 5.50
CA LEU A 25 -10.64 -0.38 6.79
C LEU A 25 -10.96 0.62 7.91
N GLN A 26 -11.41 0.13 9.05
CA GLN A 26 -11.60 0.94 10.24
C GLN A 26 -10.65 0.44 11.33
N ARG A 27 -9.69 1.29 11.69
CA ARG A 27 -8.71 1.00 12.76
C ARG A 27 -8.52 2.20 13.65
N PRO A 28 -8.77 2.07 14.96
CA PRO A 28 -8.44 3.12 15.92
C PRO A 28 -6.94 3.41 15.87
N GLY A 29 -6.58 4.69 15.90
CA GLY A 29 -5.19 5.14 15.88
C GLY A 29 -4.55 5.29 14.51
N LEU A 30 -5.23 4.94 13.41
CA LEU A 30 -4.81 5.32 12.06
C LEU A 30 -5.48 6.64 11.65
N PRO A 31 -4.75 7.54 10.96
CA PRO A 31 -5.34 8.72 10.32
C PRO A 31 -6.44 8.35 9.33
N ALA A 32 -7.27 9.35 8.97
CA ALA A 32 -8.33 9.16 7.96
C ALA A 32 -7.80 8.64 6.62
N ARG A 33 -6.57 9.00 6.30
CA ARG A 33 -5.83 8.56 5.12
C ARG A 33 -4.35 8.41 5.47
N CYS A 34 -3.76 7.26 5.24
CA CYS A 34 -2.33 7.00 5.51
C CYS A 34 -1.83 5.79 4.71
N VAL A 35 -0.52 5.69 4.56
CA VAL A 35 0.08 4.47 4.01
C VAL A 35 0.20 3.42 5.11
N VAL A 36 -0.22 2.21 4.80
CA VAL A 36 -0.13 1.05 5.68
C VAL A 36 0.63 -0.10 5.04
N LYS A 37 1.24 -0.90 5.89
CA LYS A 37 1.71 -2.25 5.55
C LYS A 37 0.69 -3.23 6.06
N ILE A 38 0.14 -4.05 5.17
CA ILE A 38 -0.73 -5.17 5.50
C ILE A 38 0.08 -6.45 5.33
N THR A 39 0.14 -7.25 6.37
CA THR A 39 0.86 -8.53 6.37
C THR A 39 -0.12 -9.66 6.61
N ASN A 40 -0.05 -10.69 5.78
CA ASN A 40 -0.64 -11.99 6.03
C ASN A 40 0.46 -12.91 6.57
N PRO A 41 0.49 -13.18 7.89
CA PRO A 41 1.54 -14.00 8.49
C PRO A 41 1.48 -15.46 8.02
N GLU A 42 0.29 -16.00 7.75
CA GLU A 42 0.09 -17.37 7.28
C GLU A 42 0.73 -17.58 5.90
N ALA A 43 0.46 -16.70 4.96
CA ALA A 43 1.06 -16.76 3.62
C ALA A 43 2.49 -16.18 3.56
N LYS A 44 2.99 -15.57 4.65
CA LYS A 44 4.27 -14.83 4.72
C LYS A 44 4.39 -13.76 3.63
N ARG A 45 3.30 -13.07 3.36
CA ARG A 45 3.20 -12.02 2.34
C ARG A 45 2.78 -10.69 2.93
N ALA A 46 3.30 -9.62 2.35
CA ALA A 46 2.95 -8.27 2.76
C ALA A 46 2.77 -7.36 1.54
N VAL A 47 1.89 -6.39 1.66
CA VAL A 47 1.68 -5.33 0.68
C VAL A 47 1.73 -3.97 1.37
N PHE A 48 2.11 -2.94 0.61
CA PHE A 48 2.01 -1.55 1.01
C PHE A 48 0.93 -0.90 0.16
N CYS A 49 0.02 -0.20 0.77
CA CYS A 49 -1.07 0.49 0.09
C CYS A 49 -1.54 1.67 0.93
N GLU A 50 -2.34 2.52 0.33
CA GLU A 50 -3.02 3.57 1.04
C GLU A 50 -4.25 3.00 1.76
N ALA A 51 -4.48 3.41 2.99
CA ALA A 51 -5.63 3.05 3.79
C ALA A 51 -6.56 4.26 3.95
N LEU A 52 -7.84 4.03 3.72
CA LEU A 52 -8.93 4.97 3.94
C LEU A 52 -9.86 4.40 5.01
N GLN A 53 -10.43 5.26 5.86
CA GLN A 53 -11.34 4.82 6.91
C GLN A 53 -12.71 4.43 6.33
N LEU A 54 -13.30 3.36 6.86
CA LEU A 54 -14.68 2.95 6.57
C LEU A 54 -15.65 3.90 7.25
N GLU A 55 -15.93 5.03 6.59
CA GLU A 55 -16.87 6.04 7.07
C GLU A 55 -18.32 5.69 6.72
N GLU A 56 -19.27 6.32 7.42
CA GLU A 56 -20.71 6.08 7.24
C GLU A 56 -21.16 6.29 5.79
N ASN A 57 -20.66 7.31 5.12
CA ASN A 57 -21.00 7.60 3.72
C ASN A 57 -20.52 6.50 2.77
N PHE A 58 -19.33 5.93 3.01
CA PHE A 58 -18.85 4.79 2.26
C PHE A 58 -19.72 3.57 2.52
N LEU A 59 -20.07 3.28 3.78
CA LEU A 59 -20.91 2.13 4.15
C LEU A 59 -22.30 2.24 3.53
N LYS A 60 -22.92 3.42 3.51
CA LYS A 60 -24.22 3.65 2.83
C LYS A 60 -24.14 3.31 1.35
N ARG A 61 -23.06 3.71 0.67
CA ARG A 61 -22.85 3.41 -0.75
C ARG A 61 -22.51 1.94 -0.98
N TYR A 62 -21.70 1.34 -0.11
CA TYR A 62 -21.23 -0.04 -0.25
C TYR A 62 -22.34 -1.06 0.01
N ASN A 63 -23.15 -0.86 1.04
CA ASN A 63 -24.18 -1.78 1.52
C ASN A 63 -25.45 -1.82 0.64
N HIS A 64 -25.30 -1.55 -0.66
CA HIS A 64 -26.38 -1.68 -1.64
C HIS A 64 -26.36 -3.06 -2.32
N PRO A 65 -27.52 -3.73 -2.51
CA PRO A 65 -27.59 -4.95 -3.28
C PRO A 65 -27.00 -4.77 -4.69
N PRO A 66 -26.35 -5.78 -5.28
CA PRO A 66 -26.25 -7.19 -4.82
C PRO A 66 -25.05 -7.48 -3.89
N ARG A 67 -24.42 -6.47 -3.29
CA ARG A 67 -23.22 -6.62 -2.46
C ARG A 67 -23.54 -7.13 -1.06
N TYR A 68 -22.57 -7.78 -0.44
CA TYR A 68 -22.67 -8.21 0.95
C TYR A 68 -22.56 -7.02 1.90
N THR A 69 -23.48 -6.92 2.84
CA THR A 69 -23.51 -5.85 3.84
C THR A 69 -22.38 -5.98 4.85
N ILE A 70 -21.62 -4.92 5.05
CA ILE A 70 -20.63 -4.82 6.10
C ILE A 70 -21.34 -4.49 7.43
N LYS A 71 -21.42 -5.47 8.33
CA LYS A 71 -22.07 -5.31 9.65
C LYS A 71 -21.10 -4.81 10.73
N HIS A 72 -19.84 -5.19 10.64
CA HIS A 72 -18.82 -4.89 11.65
C HIS A 72 -17.61 -4.19 10.99
N PRO A 73 -17.66 -2.85 10.81
CA PRO A 73 -16.58 -2.12 10.13
C PRO A 73 -15.20 -2.28 10.79
N GLY A 74 -15.15 -2.36 12.13
CA GLY A 74 -13.90 -2.50 12.89
C GLY A 74 -13.15 -3.81 12.65
N SER A 75 -13.83 -4.87 12.19
CA SER A 75 -13.23 -6.16 11.80
C SER A 75 -13.35 -6.45 10.31
N SER A 76 -13.63 -5.44 9.49
CA SER A 76 -13.83 -5.58 8.06
C SER A 76 -12.77 -4.81 7.27
N MET A 77 -12.40 -5.35 6.11
CA MET A 77 -11.49 -4.69 5.17
C MET A 77 -12.02 -4.88 3.75
N VAL A 78 -12.13 -3.78 3.01
CA VAL A 78 -12.52 -3.78 1.59
C VAL A 78 -11.27 -3.57 0.76
N MET A 79 -10.96 -4.51 -0.13
CA MET A 79 -9.78 -4.42 -0.99
C MET A 79 -10.02 -5.02 -2.38
N SER A 80 -9.24 -4.54 -3.36
CA SER A 80 -9.29 -5.03 -4.73
C SER A 80 -8.72 -6.46 -4.86
N ALA A 81 -9.07 -7.14 -5.93
CA ALA A 81 -8.54 -8.46 -6.25
C ALA A 81 -7.01 -8.47 -6.33
N TRP A 82 -6.40 -7.37 -6.80
CA TRP A 82 -4.95 -7.20 -6.87
C TRP A 82 -4.26 -7.41 -5.52
N TYR A 83 -4.72 -6.73 -4.48
CA TYR A 83 -4.14 -6.86 -3.14
C TYR A 83 -4.44 -8.22 -2.51
N ARG A 84 -5.64 -8.76 -2.74
CA ARG A 84 -6.01 -10.10 -2.25
C ARG A 84 -5.09 -11.19 -2.79
N ILE A 85 -4.80 -11.17 -4.09
CA ILE A 85 -3.89 -12.12 -4.74
C ILE A 85 -2.47 -11.96 -4.18
N ARG A 86 -1.98 -10.74 -4.01
CA ARG A 86 -0.65 -10.46 -3.46
C ARG A 86 -0.48 -10.88 -2.01
N LEU A 87 -1.53 -10.85 -1.23
CA LEU A 87 -1.55 -11.31 0.17
C LEU A 87 -1.72 -12.82 0.33
N GLY A 88 -1.70 -13.58 -0.76
CA GLY A 88 -1.78 -15.04 -0.74
C GLY A 88 -3.10 -15.62 -1.25
N GLY A 89 -3.88 -14.84 -2.02
CA GLY A 89 -5.13 -15.30 -2.61
C GLY A 89 -6.30 -15.22 -1.63
N LEU A 90 -6.42 -14.13 -0.88
CA LEU A 90 -7.51 -13.94 0.07
C LEU A 90 -8.87 -14.00 -0.62
N GLU A 91 -9.74 -14.86 -0.14
CA GLU A 91 -11.11 -14.97 -0.61
C GLU A 91 -12.03 -13.94 0.08
N THR A 92 -13.02 -13.46 -0.65
CA THR A 92 -14.04 -12.58 -0.07
C THR A 92 -14.97 -13.34 0.87
N GLN A 93 -15.53 -12.65 1.85
CA GLN A 93 -16.41 -13.17 2.89
C GLN A 93 -15.75 -14.15 3.87
N ARG A 94 -14.43 -14.34 3.80
CA ARG A 94 -13.63 -15.10 4.77
C ARG A 94 -12.88 -14.19 5.72
N GLU A 95 -12.57 -14.71 6.88
CA GLU A 95 -11.79 -14.06 7.94
C GLU A 95 -10.34 -14.53 7.88
N TYR A 96 -9.42 -13.61 8.06
CA TYR A 96 -7.97 -13.86 8.07
C TYR A 96 -7.32 -13.06 9.18
N ALA A 97 -6.34 -13.65 9.83
CA ALA A 97 -5.51 -12.96 10.81
C ALA A 97 -4.51 -12.04 10.10
N LEU A 98 -4.89 -10.78 9.88
CA LEU A 98 -4.06 -9.81 9.19
C LEU A 98 -3.45 -8.80 10.19
N GLU A 99 -2.17 -8.50 9.99
CA GLU A 99 -1.50 -7.42 10.70
C GLU A 99 -1.51 -6.16 9.83
N VAL A 100 -1.99 -5.05 10.41
CA VAL A 100 -1.99 -3.73 9.76
C VAL A 100 -1.12 -2.80 10.58
N THR A 101 -0.08 -2.23 9.96
CA THR A 101 0.82 -1.29 10.60
C THR A 101 0.95 -0.02 9.78
N ALA A 102 0.97 1.14 10.45
CA ALA A 102 1.24 2.40 9.79
C ALA A 102 2.63 2.37 9.13
N ALA A 103 2.71 2.83 7.89
CA ALA A 103 3.93 2.86 7.09
C ALA A 103 4.07 4.19 6.32
N ASP A 104 3.64 5.29 6.93
CA ASP A 104 3.54 6.61 6.28
C ASP A 104 4.91 7.35 6.16
N SER A 105 6.00 6.59 6.26
CA SER A 105 7.34 7.08 5.97
C SER A 105 7.57 7.23 4.45
N TRP A 106 8.59 7.99 4.05
CA TRP A 106 8.99 8.12 2.65
C TRP A 106 9.21 6.76 1.96
N CYS A 107 9.93 5.86 2.62
CA CYS A 107 10.14 4.49 2.11
C CYS A 107 8.82 3.71 1.99
N GLY A 108 7.89 3.88 2.92
CA GLY A 108 6.57 3.26 2.85
C GLY A 108 5.76 3.76 1.66
N LYS A 109 5.79 5.07 1.40
CA LYS A 109 5.13 5.70 0.25
C LYS A 109 5.67 5.19 -1.08
N ILE A 110 7.00 5.10 -1.23
CA ILE A 110 7.62 4.49 -2.42
C ILE A 110 7.17 3.04 -2.59
N ARG A 111 7.17 2.23 -1.52
CA ARG A 111 6.72 0.84 -1.57
C ARG A 111 5.24 0.72 -1.93
N ALA A 112 4.38 1.62 -1.46
CA ALA A 112 2.97 1.66 -1.84
C ALA A 112 2.81 1.92 -3.34
N CYS A 113 3.59 2.83 -3.91
CA CYS A 113 3.61 3.09 -5.35
C CYS A 113 4.13 1.88 -6.17
N VAL A 114 5.16 1.19 -5.69
CA VAL A 114 5.67 -0.05 -6.33
C VAL A 114 4.63 -1.19 -6.28
N HIS A 115 3.81 -1.24 -5.23
CA HIS A 115 2.74 -2.23 -5.08
C HIS A 115 1.41 -1.79 -5.70
N HIS A 116 1.35 -0.62 -6.31
CA HIS A 116 0.12 -0.06 -6.89
C HIS A 116 -0.45 -0.98 -8.00
N PRO A 117 -1.78 -1.15 -8.09
CA PRO A 117 -2.40 -1.96 -9.13
C PRO A 117 -2.18 -1.40 -10.54
N GLN A 118 -2.17 -0.07 -10.71
CA GLN A 118 -1.97 0.58 -12.00
C GLN A 118 -0.52 0.49 -12.47
N ILE A 119 -0.32 0.00 -13.68
CA ILE A 119 1.01 -0.16 -14.30
C ILE A 119 1.71 1.19 -14.45
N VAL A 120 0.97 2.23 -14.84
CA VAL A 120 1.51 3.59 -15.06
C VAL A 120 2.20 4.12 -13.80
N VAL A 121 1.56 3.96 -12.63
CA VAL A 121 2.12 4.39 -11.34
C VAL A 121 3.43 3.66 -11.05
N ARG A 122 3.48 2.35 -11.27
CA ARG A 122 4.69 1.54 -11.06
C ARG A 122 5.82 1.94 -11.99
N VAL A 123 5.53 2.15 -13.28
CA VAL A 123 6.53 2.58 -14.26
C VAL A 123 7.06 3.98 -13.90
N ALA A 124 6.19 4.91 -13.55
CA ALA A 124 6.59 6.26 -13.14
C ALA A 124 7.55 6.24 -11.93
N VAL A 125 7.29 5.40 -10.94
CA VAL A 125 8.17 5.25 -9.77
C VAL A 125 9.53 4.70 -10.17
N TRP A 126 9.59 3.66 -11.02
CA TRP A 126 10.86 3.11 -11.49
C TRP A 126 11.67 4.11 -12.30
N LEU A 127 11.04 4.89 -13.17
CA LEU A 127 11.69 5.96 -13.93
C LEU A 127 12.21 7.06 -12.99
N GLY A 128 11.44 7.44 -11.98
CA GLY A 128 11.87 8.41 -10.97
C GLY A 128 13.08 7.94 -10.18
N LEU A 129 13.08 6.67 -9.73
CA LEU A 129 14.22 6.08 -9.02
C LEU A 129 15.48 6.03 -9.90
N LEU A 130 15.32 5.62 -11.17
CA LEU A 130 16.43 5.61 -12.13
C LEU A 130 17.00 7.02 -12.35
N SER A 131 16.13 8.02 -12.50
CA SER A 131 16.55 9.42 -12.67
C SER A 131 17.34 9.92 -11.46
N VAL A 132 16.95 9.59 -10.25
CA VAL A 132 17.69 9.94 -9.02
C VAL A 132 19.07 9.30 -9.02
N VAL A 133 19.18 8.02 -9.38
CA VAL A 133 20.48 7.33 -9.45
C VAL A 133 21.39 7.97 -10.51
N LEU A 134 20.88 8.24 -11.71
CA LEU A 134 21.64 8.88 -12.77
C LEU A 134 22.07 10.31 -12.40
N GLY A 135 21.17 11.06 -11.75
CA GLY A 135 21.50 12.40 -11.26
C GLY A 135 22.60 12.38 -10.20
N ALA A 136 22.56 11.43 -9.27
CA ALA A 136 23.61 11.27 -8.27
C ALA A 136 24.96 10.90 -8.90
N LEU A 137 24.97 9.98 -9.87
CA LEU A 137 26.18 9.62 -10.62
C LEU A 137 26.74 10.82 -11.39
N GLY A 138 25.90 11.60 -12.06
CA GLY A 138 26.30 12.81 -12.76
C GLY A 138 26.92 13.85 -11.83
N ALA A 139 26.32 14.05 -10.64
CA ALA A 139 26.86 14.95 -9.63
C ALA A 139 28.24 14.51 -9.12
N VAL A 140 28.42 13.21 -8.84
CA VAL A 140 29.72 12.66 -8.42
C VAL A 140 30.78 12.87 -9.51
N LEU A 141 30.47 12.54 -10.76
CA LEU A 141 31.41 12.74 -11.89
C LEU A 141 31.74 14.23 -12.10
N GLY A 142 30.72 15.09 -11.94
CA GLY A 142 30.93 16.55 -12.01
C GLY A 142 31.90 17.04 -10.94
N VAL A 143 31.76 16.62 -9.70
CA VAL A 143 32.68 16.95 -8.60
C VAL A 143 34.09 16.44 -8.91
N ILE A 144 34.24 15.19 -9.37
CA ILE A 144 35.55 14.62 -9.68
C ILE A 144 36.25 15.40 -10.85
N SER A 145 35.46 15.84 -11.84
CA SER A 145 36.01 16.56 -13.00
C SER A 145 36.53 17.97 -12.66
N VAL A 146 35.93 18.61 -11.66
CA VAL A 146 36.28 19.96 -11.21
C VAL A 146 37.39 19.94 -10.13
N TRP A 147 37.64 18.77 -9.52
CA TRP A 147 38.66 18.66 -8.47
C TRP A 147 40.05 18.98 -9.05
N PRO A 148 40.72 20.02 -8.53
CA PRO A 148 42.04 20.41 -9.10
C PRO A 148 43.02 19.25 -8.93
N ARG A 149 43.55 18.73 -10.05
CA ARG A 149 44.71 17.87 -10.02
C ARG A 149 45.89 18.74 -9.58
N SER A 150 46.21 18.69 -8.28
CA SER A 150 47.48 19.17 -7.78
C SER A 150 48.60 18.32 -8.38
N GLY A 151 49.07 18.70 -9.59
CA GLY A 151 50.25 18.14 -10.17
C GLY A 151 51.48 18.51 -9.31
N PRO A 152 52.43 17.60 -9.13
CA PRO A 152 53.73 17.96 -8.51
C PRO A 152 54.46 18.92 -9.43
N SER A 153 54.81 20.09 -8.90
CA SER A 153 55.76 21.06 -9.48
C SER A 153 57.20 20.55 -9.33
#